data_2028d9aa30047cbcef8bc9916f394032
#
_entry.id   2028d9aa30047cbcef8bc9916f394032
#
_cell.length_a   1.000
_cell.length_b   1.000
_cell.length_c   1.000
_cell.angle_alpha   90.00
_cell.angle_beta   90.00
_cell.angle_gamma   90.00
#
_symmetry.space_group_name_H-M   'P 1'
#
loop_
_entity.id
_entity.type
_entity.pdbx_description
1 polymer ?
#
loop_
_entity_poly.entity_id
_entity_poly.type
_entity_poly.pdbx_seq_one_letter_code
_entity_poly.pdbx_strand_id
1 'polypeptide(L)'
;MLAQNPDGPLAYRLRDQEITGELITAAADRGDEAARGLVAQVGADLGRGLCNLIAIFDPEIVIVGGGLGSVGESLLGPARRVAADALHGGSHRMLPPILVAGLGPAAGAIGAAMLAEDLVTGRLILS
;
A
#
# COMPACT_ATOMS: atom_id res chain seq x y z
N MET A 1 -20.79 2.73 6.60
CA MET A 1 -19.81 1.82 7.22
C MET A 1 -19.77 1.92 8.75
N LEU A 2 -19.60 3.10 9.34
CA LEU A 2 -19.81 3.31 10.79
C LEU A 2 -21.26 3.00 11.21
N ALA A 3 -22.23 3.12 10.30
CA ALA A 3 -23.64 2.77 10.53
C ALA A 3 -23.93 1.26 10.65
N GLN A 4 -22.98 0.39 10.27
CA GLN A 4 -23.16 -1.06 10.34
C GLN A 4 -22.71 -1.66 11.68
N ASN A 5 -21.88 -0.95 12.45
CA ASN A 5 -21.49 -1.36 13.80
C ASN A 5 -21.23 -0.12 14.70
N PRO A 6 -22.32 0.57 15.15
CA PRO A 6 -22.21 1.81 15.91
C PRO A 6 -21.57 1.63 17.30
N ASP A 7 -21.51 0.41 17.82
CA ASP A 7 -20.97 0.07 19.14
C ASP A 7 -19.64 -0.70 19.06
N GLY A 8 -19.05 -0.83 17.86
CA GLY A 8 -17.77 -1.50 17.70
C GLY A 8 -16.61 -0.74 18.34
N PRO A 9 -15.50 -1.43 18.68
CA PRO A 9 -14.31 -0.81 19.30
C PRO A 9 -13.76 0.37 18.51
N LEU A 10 -13.88 0.35 17.20
CA LEU A 10 -13.49 1.46 16.33
C LEU A 10 -14.43 2.66 16.50
N ALA A 11 -15.76 2.44 16.50
CA ALA A 11 -16.75 3.50 16.67
C ALA A 11 -16.62 4.22 18.02
N TYR A 12 -16.33 3.47 19.10
CA TYR A 12 -16.10 4.03 20.43
C TYR A 12 -14.85 4.92 20.49
N ARG A 13 -13.76 4.51 19.83
CA ARG A 13 -12.50 5.28 19.79
C ARG A 13 -12.56 6.53 18.91
N LEU A 14 -13.46 6.56 17.92
CA LEU A 14 -13.58 7.65 16.96
C LEU A 14 -14.53 8.76 17.40
N ARG A 15 -15.17 8.64 18.57
CA ARG A 15 -16.12 9.67 19.06
C ARG A 15 -15.46 11.02 19.37
N ASP A 16 -14.15 11.00 19.70
CA ASP A 16 -13.40 12.20 20.15
C ASP A 16 -12.03 12.38 19.47
N GLN A 17 -11.68 11.58 18.45
CA GLN A 17 -10.38 11.66 17.78
C GLN A 17 -10.52 11.74 16.25
N GLU A 18 -9.64 12.50 15.62
CA GLU A 18 -9.52 12.53 14.17
C GLU A 18 -9.17 11.12 13.63
N ILE A 19 -9.94 10.65 12.63
CA ILE A 19 -9.74 9.33 12.04
C ILE A 19 -8.51 9.37 11.14
N THR A 20 -7.43 8.74 11.57
CA THR A 20 -6.21 8.59 10.79
C THR A 20 -6.07 7.17 10.24
N GLY A 21 -5.32 7.02 9.13
CA GLY A 21 -4.99 5.69 8.57
C GLY A 21 -4.30 4.78 9.58
N GLU A 22 -3.44 5.34 10.43
CA GLU A 22 -2.74 4.62 11.50
C GLU A 22 -3.70 4.04 12.54
N LEU A 23 -4.72 4.79 12.94
CA LEU A 23 -5.75 4.31 13.86
C LEU A 23 -6.55 3.15 13.28
N ILE A 24 -6.89 3.23 11.98
CA ILE A 24 -7.61 2.15 11.28
C ILE A 24 -6.74 0.91 11.18
N THR A 25 -5.48 1.05 10.80
CA THR A 25 -4.53 -0.08 10.70
C THR A 25 -4.34 -0.74 12.07
N ALA A 26 -4.09 0.05 13.11
CA ALA A 26 -3.93 -0.47 14.46
C ALA A 26 -5.22 -1.14 15.00
N ALA A 27 -6.41 -0.71 14.60
CA ALA A 27 -7.65 -1.38 14.95
C ALA A 27 -7.80 -2.72 14.19
N ALA A 28 -7.46 -2.74 12.91
CA ALA A 28 -7.47 -3.96 12.10
C ALA A 28 -6.53 -5.03 12.65
N ASP A 29 -5.32 -4.65 13.09
CA ASP A 29 -4.34 -5.55 13.70
C ASP A 29 -4.84 -6.15 15.03
N ARG A 30 -5.64 -5.40 15.78
CA ARG A 30 -6.29 -5.88 17.01
C ARG A 30 -7.54 -6.72 16.77
N GLY A 31 -7.92 -6.94 15.52
CA GLY A 31 -9.03 -7.82 15.17
C GLY A 31 -10.37 -7.13 14.96
N ASP A 32 -10.41 -5.79 14.87
CA ASP A 32 -11.64 -5.07 14.54
C ASP A 32 -12.07 -5.38 13.10
N GLU A 33 -13.23 -6.02 12.93
CA GLU A 33 -13.71 -6.46 11.63
C GLU A 33 -14.05 -5.30 10.70
N ALA A 34 -14.57 -4.19 11.22
CA ALA A 34 -14.90 -3.02 10.43
C ALA A 34 -13.61 -2.36 9.89
N ALA A 35 -12.57 -2.26 10.72
CA ALA A 35 -11.26 -1.75 10.32
C ALA A 35 -10.59 -2.68 9.29
N ARG A 36 -10.65 -4.00 9.49
CA ARG A 36 -10.16 -4.98 8.51
C ARG A 36 -10.87 -4.86 7.17
N GLY A 37 -12.19 -4.67 7.19
CA GLY A 37 -12.99 -4.44 5.99
C GLY A 37 -12.56 -3.18 5.24
N LEU A 38 -12.25 -2.09 5.96
CA LEU A 38 -11.74 -0.86 5.36
C LEU A 38 -10.36 -1.05 4.71
N VAL A 39 -9.44 -1.68 5.41
CA VAL A 39 -8.10 -1.99 4.88
C VAL A 39 -8.19 -2.86 3.63
N ALA A 40 -9.05 -3.90 3.65
CA ALA A 40 -9.26 -4.77 2.50
C ALA A 40 -9.88 -4.03 1.31
N GLN A 41 -10.80 -3.07 1.55
CA GLN A 41 -11.38 -2.24 0.50
C GLN A 41 -10.34 -1.34 -0.15
N VAL A 42 -9.50 -0.67 0.65
CA VAL A 42 -8.39 0.14 0.13
C VAL A 42 -7.40 -0.73 -0.66
N GLY A 43 -7.12 -1.94 -0.17
CA GLY A 43 -6.30 -2.90 -0.90
C GLY A 43 -6.90 -3.29 -2.26
N ALA A 44 -8.20 -3.52 -2.32
CA ALA A 44 -8.90 -3.82 -3.57
C ALA A 44 -8.82 -2.62 -4.56
N ASP A 45 -9.00 -1.40 -4.07
CA ASP A 45 -8.89 -0.19 -4.89
C ASP A 45 -7.46 0.01 -5.41
N LEU A 46 -6.46 -0.23 -4.57
CA LEU A 46 -5.05 -0.26 -4.97
C LEU A 46 -4.83 -1.30 -6.08
N GLY A 47 -5.39 -2.50 -5.94
CA GLY A 47 -5.27 -3.57 -6.93
C GLY A 47 -5.81 -3.17 -8.31
N ARG A 48 -6.94 -2.46 -8.36
CA ARG A 48 -7.48 -1.91 -9.61
C ARG A 48 -6.53 -0.90 -10.25
N GLY A 49 -5.96 0.01 -9.45
CA GLY A 49 -4.97 0.97 -9.92
C GLY A 49 -3.70 0.29 -10.44
N LEU A 50 -3.20 -0.70 -9.71
CA LEU A 50 -2.03 -1.48 -10.11
C LEU A 50 -2.26 -2.24 -11.42
N CYS A 51 -3.44 -2.81 -11.62
CA CYS A 51 -3.79 -3.48 -12.88
C CYS A 51 -3.62 -2.53 -14.07
N ASN A 52 -4.09 -1.29 -13.97
CA ASN A 52 -3.93 -0.28 -15.02
C ASN A 52 -2.46 0.07 -15.26
N LEU A 53 -1.68 0.29 -14.20
CA LEU A 53 -0.25 0.58 -14.32
C LEU A 53 0.53 -0.58 -14.94
N ILE A 54 0.23 -1.82 -14.53
CA ILE A 54 0.85 -3.02 -15.07
C ILE A 54 0.50 -3.17 -16.56
N ALA A 55 -0.74 -2.88 -16.95
CA ALA A 55 -1.16 -2.95 -18.35
C ALA A 55 -0.46 -1.90 -19.24
N ILE A 56 -0.18 -0.71 -18.71
CA ILE A 56 0.44 0.40 -19.44
C ILE A 56 1.97 0.24 -19.51
N PHE A 57 2.61 -0.07 -18.39
CA PHE A 57 4.07 0.00 -18.27
C PHE A 57 4.76 -1.36 -18.37
N ASP A 58 4.01 -2.46 -18.25
CA ASP A 58 4.55 -3.84 -18.25
C ASP A 58 5.77 -4.03 -17.32
N PRO A 59 5.69 -3.64 -16.05
CA PRO A 59 6.82 -3.66 -15.14
C PRO A 59 7.21 -5.08 -14.76
N GLU A 60 8.50 -5.33 -14.54
CA GLU A 60 9.01 -6.61 -14.02
C GLU A 60 8.72 -6.78 -12.53
N ILE A 61 8.56 -5.68 -11.79
CA ILE A 61 8.31 -5.64 -10.36
C ILE A 61 7.54 -4.38 -9.98
N VAL A 62 6.68 -4.49 -8.98
CA VAL A 62 5.99 -3.35 -8.35
C VAL A 62 6.40 -3.27 -6.89
N ILE A 63 6.84 -2.10 -6.46
CA ILE A 63 7.23 -1.85 -5.07
C ILE A 63 6.27 -0.84 -4.46
N VAL A 64 5.61 -1.21 -3.37
CA VAL A 64 4.69 -0.35 -2.62
C VAL A 64 5.40 0.21 -1.41
N GLY A 65 5.56 1.53 -1.38
CA GLY A 65 6.24 2.25 -0.29
C GLY A 65 5.33 3.22 0.44
N GLY A 66 5.93 4.04 1.31
CA GLY A 66 5.23 5.04 2.10
C GLY A 66 4.29 4.45 3.16
N GLY A 67 3.32 5.25 3.60
CA GLY A 67 2.36 4.84 4.63
C GLY A 67 1.52 3.61 4.27
N LEU A 68 1.14 3.45 2.99
CA LEU A 68 0.42 2.26 2.52
C LEU A 68 1.29 1.00 2.56
N GLY A 69 2.59 1.12 2.29
CA GLY A 69 3.51 -0.02 2.36
C GLY A 69 3.63 -0.58 3.77
N SER A 70 3.54 0.27 4.81
CA SER A 70 3.64 -0.17 6.21
C SER A 70 2.44 -1.02 6.67
N VAL A 71 1.31 -0.97 5.98
CA VAL A 71 0.12 -1.81 6.28
C VAL A 71 0.38 -3.30 5.95
N GLY A 72 1.32 -3.58 5.06
CA GLY A 72 1.76 -4.94 4.76
C GLY A 72 0.71 -5.81 4.07
N GLU A 73 0.67 -7.10 4.42
CA GLU A 73 -0.15 -8.11 3.74
C GLU A 73 -1.66 -7.90 3.88
N SER A 74 -2.12 -7.25 4.92
CA SER A 74 -3.55 -6.91 5.10
C SER A 74 -4.07 -6.02 3.97
N LEU A 75 -3.20 -5.19 3.39
CA LEU A 75 -3.47 -4.35 2.23
C LEU A 75 -3.10 -5.04 0.92
N LEU A 76 -1.88 -5.60 0.84
CA LEU A 76 -1.34 -6.14 -0.39
C LEU A 76 -1.98 -7.46 -0.81
N GLY A 77 -2.46 -8.28 0.13
CA GLY A 77 -3.19 -9.51 -0.18
C GLY A 77 -4.42 -9.27 -1.04
N PRO A 78 -5.37 -8.40 -0.62
CA PRO A 78 -6.49 -7.99 -1.45
C PRO A 78 -6.08 -7.32 -2.77
N ALA A 79 -5.04 -6.47 -2.76
CA ALA A 79 -4.55 -5.79 -3.94
C ALA A 79 -4.05 -6.78 -5.01
N ARG A 80 -3.24 -7.77 -4.61
CA ARG A 80 -2.74 -8.81 -5.52
C ARG A 80 -3.86 -9.64 -6.12
N ARG A 81 -4.86 -10.02 -5.32
CA ARG A 81 -6.02 -10.79 -5.81
C ARG A 81 -6.77 -10.02 -6.89
N VAL A 82 -7.14 -8.78 -6.62
CA VAL A 82 -7.88 -7.95 -7.57
C VAL A 82 -7.07 -7.69 -8.85
N ALA A 83 -5.78 -7.40 -8.72
CA ALA A 83 -4.91 -7.20 -9.88
C ALA A 83 -4.76 -8.49 -10.72
N ALA A 84 -4.59 -9.65 -10.06
CA ALA A 84 -4.50 -10.93 -10.74
C ALA A 84 -5.80 -11.28 -11.48
N ASP A 85 -6.95 -11.14 -10.83
CA ASP A 85 -8.26 -11.43 -11.44
C ASP A 85 -8.52 -10.57 -12.66
N ALA A 86 -8.19 -9.27 -12.58
CA ALA A 86 -8.37 -8.34 -13.67
C ALA A 86 -7.43 -8.63 -14.86
N LEU A 87 -6.18 -9.03 -14.61
CA LEU A 87 -5.22 -9.40 -15.66
C LEU A 87 -5.59 -10.73 -16.32
N HIS A 88 -6.07 -11.72 -15.56
CA HIS A 88 -6.51 -13.02 -16.11
C HIS A 88 -7.77 -12.90 -16.97
N GLY A 89 -8.65 -11.95 -16.67
CA GLY A 89 -9.90 -11.74 -17.43
C GLY A 89 -9.71 -11.10 -18.81
N GLY A 90 -8.56 -10.47 -19.08
CA GLY A 90 -8.35 -9.68 -20.30
C GLY A 90 -7.04 -9.93 -21.05
N SER A 91 -6.03 -10.51 -20.44
CA SER A 91 -4.73 -10.78 -21.06
C SER A 91 -4.08 -12.00 -20.42
N HIS A 92 -3.32 -12.77 -21.21
CA HIS A 92 -2.51 -13.89 -20.71
C HIS A 92 -1.24 -13.42 -19.95
N ARG A 93 -1.28 -12.23 -19.35
CA ARG A 93 -0.14 -11.66 -18.63
C ARG A 93 -0.09 -12.23 -17.21
N MET A 94 1.11 -12.59 -16.80
CA MET A 94 1.38 -12.94 -15.40
C MET A 94 1.45 -11.68 -14.55
N LEU A 95 0.90 -11.74 -13.34
CA LEU A 95 1.05 -10.67 -12.36
C LEU A 95 2.53 -10.55 -11.97
N PRO A 96 3.17 -9.37 -12.13
CA PRO A 96 4.53 -9.17 -11.62
C PRO A 96 4.54 -9.25 -10.08
N PRO A 97 5.70 -9.55 -9.45
CA PRO A 97 5.82 -9.46 -8.01
C PRO A 97 5.44 -8.08 -7.49
N ILE A 98 4.53 -8.03 -6.50
CA ILE A 98 4.14 -6.81 -5.80
C ILE A 98 4.67 -6.92 -4.38
N LEU A 99 5.67 -6.12 -4.03
CA LEU A 99 6.42 -6.20 -2.78
C LEU A 99 6.28 -4.92 -1.96
N VAL A 100 6.49 -5.03 -0.67
CA VAL A 100 6.63 -3.87 0.22
C VAL A 100 8.05 -3.32 0.11
N ALA A 101 8.20 -1.99 0.12
CA ALA A 101 9.49 -1.32 0.16
C ALA A 101 10.24 -1.65 1.46
N GLY A 102 11.49 -2.14 1.35
CA GLY A 102 12.28 -2.59 2.50
C GLY A 102 12.80 -1.47 3.39
N LEU A 103 12.92 -0.24 2.89
CA LEU A 103 13.48 0.90 3.63
C LEU A 103 12.44 1.65 4.48
N GLY A 104 11.15 1.32 4.33
CA GLY A 104 10.07 1.92 5.10
C GLY A 104 10.06 3.46 5.10
N PRO A 105 9.74 4.11 6.23
CA PRO A 105 9.69 5.58 6.34
C PRO A 105 11.03 6.29 6.10
N ALA A 106 12.15 5.58 6.27
CA ALA A 106 13.49 6.14 6.07
C ALA A 106 13.92 6.21 4.59
N ALA A 107 13.14 5.65 3.66
CA ALA A 107 13.50 5.55 2.25
C ALA A 107 13.90 6.89 1.61
N GLY A 108 13.15 7.96 1.91
CA GLY A 108 13.44 9.30 1.39
C GLY A 108 14.76 9.87 1.91
N ALA A 109 15.02 9.73 3.22
CA ALA A 109 16.27 10.20 3.84
C ALA A 109 17.49 9.43 3.32
N ILE A 110 17.37 8.11 3.20
CA ILE A 110 18.42 7.24 2.66
C ILE A 110 18.70 7.61 1.20
N GLY A 111 17.64 7.76 0.38
CA GLY A 111 17.79 8.15 -1.03
C GLY A 111 18.46 9.52 -1.20
N ALA A 112 18.10 10.50 -0.38
CA ALA A 112 18.74 11.81 -0.39
C ALA A 112 20.22 11.74 0.02
N ALA A 113 20.57 10.93 1.02
CA ALA A 113 21.96 10.72 1.44
C ALA A 113 22.78 10.04 0.34
N MET A 114 22.26 9.03 -0.31
CA MET A 114 22.92 8.35 -1.45
C MET A 114 23.13 9.31 -2.61
N LEU A 115 22.14 10.14 -2.95
CA LEU A 115 22.27 11.15 -4.00
C LEU A 115 23.36 12.16 -3.66
N ALA A 116 23.41 12.63 -2.42
CA ALA A 116 24.45 13.55 -1.96
C ALA A 116 25.85 12.93 -2.06
N GLU A 117 25.99 11.65 -1.67
CA GLU A 117 27.26 10.91 -1.82
C GLU A 117 27.68 10.81 -3.29
N ASP A 118 26.75 10.46 -4.19
CA ASP A 118 27.03 10.35 -5.63
C ASP A 118 27.44 11.69 -6.25
N LEU A 119 26.84 12.80 -5.80
CA LEU A 119 27.23 14.15 -6.24
C LEU A 119 28.64 14.52 -5.76
N VAL A 120 28.99 14.22 -4.49
CA VAL A 120 30.33 14.52 -3.93
C VAL A 120 31.41 13.64 -4.54
N THR A 121 31.10 12.37 -4.82
CA THR A 121 32.05 11.42 -5.41
C THR A 121 32.15 11.50 -6.94
N GLY A 122 31.34 12.36 -7.57
CA GLY A 122 31.31 12.53 -9.04
C GLY A 122 30.72 11.33 -9.79
N ARG A 123 30.00 10.44 -9.11
CA ARG A 123 29.31 9.31 -9.75
C ARG A 123 28.04 9.73 -10.50
N LEU A 124 27.42 10.82 -10.08
CA LEU A 124 26.27 11.39 -10.79
C LEU A 124 26.77 12.54 -11.69
N ILE A 125 26.89 12.27 -12.97
CA ILE A 125 27.09 13.32 -13.98
C ILE A 125 25.67 13.82 -14.33
N LEU A 126 25.30 14.99 -13.79
CA LEU A 126 24.12 15.71 -14.25
C LEU A 126 24.43 16.25 -15.64
N SER A 127 24.11 15.47 -16.66
CA SER A 127 24.15 15.90 -18.06
C SER A 127 22.75 16.37 -18.49
#